data_5d8f74252f707a00ab6ae897e60aebd2
#
_entry.id   5d8f74252f707a00ab6ae897e60aebd2
#
_cell.length_a   1.000
_cell.length_b   1.000
_cell.length_c   1.000
_cell.angle_alpha   90.00
_cell.angle_beta   90.00
_cell.angle_gamma   90.00
#
_symmetry.space_group_name_H-M   'P 1'
#
loop_
_entity.id
_entity.type
_entity.pdbx_description
1 polymer ?
#
loop_
_entity_poly.entity_id
_entity_poly.type
_entity_poly.pdbx_seq_one_letter_code
_entity_poly.pdbx_strand_id
1 'polypeptide(L)'
;LFLCNAGSLAGYLFPFIFAAIGISNIAPKGVIPDSVIYSFYIGALILILCVIYTSAKVKEFPPEEYAAYHGITHESKKEKTNMFKLLVKAPKAFWTVGVVQFFCWAAFMFMWTYTNGTVALNVFDTPVITTMTNGVSRVVLDTQSAQYQTAGDWVGILFAVQAIGSVIWATIIPMIQNRKLAYVLSLVLGGIGFISIFFIHNQYALFASFILIGCAWAAMLALPFTILTNALTGGHMGTYLGLFNGTICVPQIVAASLGGIVLKMFTSPGSVAPEVNML
;
A
#
# COMPACT_ATOMS: atom_id res chain seq x y z
N LEU A 1 -7.36 0.79 12.60
CA LEU A 1 -6.65 -0.23 11.83
C LEU A 1 -7.60 -1.29 11.26
N PHE A 2 -8.43 -1.94 12.09
CA PHE A 2 -9.38 -2.96 11.66
C PHE A 2 -10.31 -2.45 10.54
N LEU A 3 -11.00 -1.33 10.74
CA LEU A 3 -11.92 -0.76 9.75
C LEU A 3 -11.24 -0.37 8.45
N CYS A 4 -10.00 0.12 8.50
CA CYS A 4 -9.22 0.46 7.30
C CYS A 4 -8.96 -0.80 6.45
N ASN A 5 -8.53 -1.90 7.07
CA ASN A 5 -8.26 -3.15 6.36
C ASN A 5 -9.55 -3.84 5.88
N ALA A 6 -10.62 -3.75 6.65
CA ALA A 6 -11.94 -4.23 6.23
C ALA A 6 -12.46 -3.47 5.00
N GLY A 7 -12.25 -2.15 4.95
CA GLY A 7 -12.53 -1.32 3.78
C GLY A 7 -11.71 -1.72 2.55
N SER A 8 -10.42 -2.01 2.73
CA SER A 8 -9.56 -2.50 1.65
C SER A 8 -10.04 -3.84 1.11
N LEU A 9 -10.41 -4.78 2.00
CA LEU A 9 -10.99 -6.08 1.61
C LEU A 9 -12.25 -5.89 0.77
N ALA A 10 -13.19 -5.03 1.21
CA ALA A 10 -14.40 -4.74 0.46
C ALA A 10 -14.08 -4.14 -0.92
N GLY A 11 -13.11 -3.22 -1.00
CA GLY A 11 -12.67 -2.62 -2.26
C GLY A 11 -12.12 -3.65 -3.26
N TYR A 12 -11.32 -4.59 -2.80
CA TYR A 12 -10.78 -5.66 -3.65
C TYR A 12 -11.86 -6.64 -4.14
N LEU A 13 -12.95 -6.81 -3.39
CA LEU A 13 -14.04 -7.71 -3.76
C LEU A 13 -15.05 -7.09 -4.73
N PHE A 14 -15.15 -5.76 -4.83
CA PHE A 14 -16.16 -5.11 -5.69
C PHE A 14 -16.13 -5.58 -7.15
N PRO A 15 -14.99 -5.65 -7.86
CA PRO A 15 -14.97 -6.12 -9.25
C PRO A 15 -15.55 -7.53 -9.40
N PHE A 16 -15.27 -8.43 -8.44
CA PHE A 16 -15.81 -9.80 -8.43
C PHE A 16 -17.31 -9.83 -8.16
N ILE A 17 -17.79 -9.02 -7.23
CA ILE A 17 -19.22 -8.89 -6.92
C ILE A 17 -19.96 -8.42 -8.17
N PHE A 18 -19.43 -7.42 -8.88
CA PHE A 18 -20.02 -6.92 -10.11
C PHE A 18 -19.99 -7.93 -11.25
N ALA A 19 -18.89 -8.66 -11.41
CA ALA A 19 -18.82 -9.74 -12.36
C ALA A 19 -19.87 -10.83 -12.05
N ALA A 20 -20.08 -11.18 -10.78
CA ALA A 20 -21.06 -12.17 -10.36
C ALA A 20 -22.52 -11.76 -10.66
N ILE A 21 -22.84 -10.47 -10.68
CA ILE A 21 -24.17 -9.96 -11.07
C ILE A 21 -24.29 -9.65 -12.56
N GLY A 22 -23.30 -10.05 -13.37
CA GLY A 22 -23.36 -9.99 -14.83
C GLY A 22 -22.78 -8.72 -15.46
N ILE A 23 -22.07 -7.88 -14.69
CA ILE A 23 -21.33 -6.74 -15.24
C ILE A 23 -20.00 -7.23 -15.83
N SER A 24 -19.69 -6.81 -17.06
CA SER A 24 -18.50 -7.29 -17.77
C SER A 24 -17.21 -6.94 -17.03
N ASN A 25 -16.37 -7.96 -16.82
CA ASN A 25 -15.00 -7.82 -16.30
C ASN A 25 -13.95 -7.84 -17.42
N ILE A 26 -14.37 -7.93 -18.67
CA ILE A 26 -13.50 -7.99 -19.86
C ILE A 26 -13.83 -6.79 -20.73
N ALA A 27 -12.80 -6.09 -21.20
CA ALA A 27 -12.94 -4.95 -22.10
C ALA A 27 -11.93 -5.03 -23.26
N PRO A 28 -12.22 -4.39 -24.42
CA PRO A 28 -11.25 -4.26 -25.51
C PRO A 28 -9.97 -3.54 -25.08
N LYS A 29 -8.90 -3.72 -25.85
CA LYS A 29 -7.61 -3.07 -25.59
C LYS A 29 -7.77 -1.55 -25.43
N GLY A 30 -7.25 -1.01 -24.31
CA GLY A 30 -7.30 0.41 -24.00
C GLY A 30 -8.62 0.90 -23.37
N VAL A 31 -9.55 -0.01 -23.07
CA VAL A 31 -10.82 0.31 -22.38
C VAL A 31 -10.80 -0.35 -20.99
N ILE A 32 -11.26 0.39 -20.00
CA ILE A 32 -11.37 -0.13 -18.62
C ILE A 32 -12.65 -0.98 -18.53
N PRO A 33 -12.63 -2.19 -17.95
CA PRO A 33 -13.82 -3.00 -17.74
C PRO A 33 -14.90 -2.30 -16.92
N ASP A 34 -16.16 -2.54 -17.26
CA ASP A 34 -17.32 -1.89 -16.59
C ASP A 34 -17.36 -2.21 -15.09
N SER A 35 -17.00 -3.43 -14.69
CA SER A 35 -16.89 -3.83 -13.27
C SER A 35 -15.95 -2.95 -12.48
N VAL A 36 -14.83 -2.55 -13.07
CA VAL A 36 -13.84 -1.65 -12.46
C VAL A 36 -14.40 -0.23 -12.40
N ILE A 37 -15.02 0.26 -13.47
CA ILE A 37 -15.64 1.60 -13.52
C ILE A 37 -16.68 1.74 -12.42
N TYR A 38 -17.61 0.79 -12.31
CA TYR A 38 -18.64 0.81 -11.26
C TYR A 38 -18.06 0.69 -9.86
N SER A 39 -16.96 -0.08 -9.68
CA SER A 39 -16.25 -0.15 -8.41
C SER A 39 -15.75 1.22 -7.97
N PHE A 40 -15.17 1.99 -8.90
CA PHE A 40 -14.74 3.36 -8.62
C PHE A 40 -15.91 4.30 -8.31
N TYR A 41 -17.03 4.21 -9.05
CA TYR A 41 -18.21 5.07 -8.80
C TYR A 41 -18.80 4.80 -7.41
N ILE A 42 -18.94 3.54 -7.01
CA ILE A 42 -19.46 3.20 -5.68
C ILE A 42 -18.46 3.60 -4.60
N GLY A 43 -17.18 3.38 -4.81
CA GLY A 43 -16.14 3.85 -3.88
C GLY A 43 -16.17 5.36 -3.68
N ALA A 44 -16.31 6.13 -4.78
CA ALA A 44 -16.46 7.58 -4.74
C ALA A 44 -17.74 8.02 -4.01
N LEU A 45 -18.85 7.36 -4.28
CA LEU A 45 -20.13 7.65 -3.60
C LEU A 45 -20.02 7.42 -2.09
N ILE A 46 -19.46 6.27 -1.67
CA ILE A 46 -19.24 5.95 -0.26
C ILE A 46 -18.35 7.02 0.39
N LEU A 47 -17.25 7.40 -0.28
CA LEU A 47 -16.34 8.43 0.22
C LEU A 47 -17.06 9.77 0.44
N ILE A 48 -17.83 10.23 -0.55
CA ILE A 48 -18.60 11.47 -0.47
C ILE A 48 -19.60 11.42 0.70
N LEU A 49 -20.36 10.33 0.82
CA LEU A 49 -21.31 10.15 1.91
C LEU A 49 -20.64 10.15 3.29
N CYS A 50 -19.48 9.50 3.42
CA CYS A 50 -18.69 9.51 4.65
C CYS A 50 -18.18 10.91 4.99
N VAL A 51 -17.71 11.68 3.99
CA VAL A 51 -17.25 13.06 4.20
C VAL A 51 -18.43 13.96 4.62
N ILE A 52 -19.57 13.87 3.94
CA ILE A 52 -20.77 14.64 4.31
C ILE A 52 -21.21 14.30 5.74
N TYR A 53 -21.28 12.99 6.07
CA TYR A 53 -21.65 12.55 7.41
C TYR A 53 -20.69 13.09 8.47
N THR A 54 -19.37 12.98 8.25
CA THR A 54 -18.35 13.48 9.18
C THR A 54 -18.45 14.97 9.34
N SER A 55 -18.57 15.74 8.26
CA SER A 55 -18.69 17.21 8.29
C SER A 55 -19.96 17.68 9.01
N ALA A 56 -21.05 16.91 8.91
CA ALA A 56 -22.32 17.26 9.56
C ALA A 56 -22.35 16.87 11.07
N LYS A 57 -21.63 15.81 11.46
CA LYS A 57 -21.73 15.26 12.82
C LYS A 57 -20.54 15.61 13.72
N VAL A 58 -19.35 15.76 13.15
CA VAL A 58 -18.15 16.09 13.92
C VAL A 58 -18.05 17.61 14.06
N LYS A 59 -18.10 18.10 15.28
CA LYS A 59 -17.81 19.50 15.59
C LYS A 59 -16.32 19.65 15.81
N GLU A 60 -15.70 20.53 15.05
CA GLU A 60 -14.34 21.00 15.38
C GLU A 60 -14.44 22.03 16.50
N PHE A 61 -13.67 21.83 17.56
CA PHE A 61 -13.55 22.83 18.61
C PHE A 61 -12.64 23.95 18.12
N PRO A 62 -13.07 25.23 18.24
CA PRO A 62 -12.17 26.36 18.06
C PRO A 62 -10.91 26.19 18.91
N PRO A 63 -9.73 26.64 18.45
CA PRO A 63 -8.48 26.48 19.21
C PRO A 63 -8.54 26.95 20.65
N GLU A 64 -9.35 27.99 20.94
CA GLU A 64 -9.57 28.55 22.25
C GLU A 64 -10.37 27.61 23.17
N GLU A 65 -11.45 27.01 22.66
CA GLU A 65 -12.24 26.01 23.40
C GLU A 65 -11.44 24.73 23.63
N TYR A 66 -10.68 24.27 22.61
CA TYR A 66 -9.79 23.12 22.74
C TYR A 66 -8.73 23.34 23.83
N ALA A 67 -8.13 24.53 23.87
CA ALA A 67 -7.16 24.90 24.87
C ALA A 67 -7.77 24.93 26.28
N ALA A 68 -8.99 25.48 26.43
CA ALA A 68 -9.71 25.51 27.68
C ALA A 68 -10.05 24.11 28.23
N TYR A 69 -10.49 23.19 27.35
CA TYR A 69 -10.79 21.81 27.72
C TYR A 69 -9.56 21.00 28.14
N HIS A 70 -8.39 21.28 27.55
CA HIS A 70 -7.16 20.56 27.84
C HIS A 70 -6.21 21.27 28.81
N GLY A 71 -6.65 22.37 29.39
CA GLY A 71 -5.83 23.16 30.35
C GLY A 71 -4.57 23.73 29.71
N ILE A 72 -4.57 23.96 28.40
CA ILE A 72 -3.43 24.49 27.65
C ILE A 72 -3.50 26.01 27.77
N THR A 73 -2.66 26.62 28.62
CA THR A 73 -2.51 28.07 28.66
C THR A 73 -1.91 28.62 27.39
N HIS A 74 -2.59 29.56 26.74
CA HIS A 74 -2.21 30.23 25.50
C HIS A 74 -0.97 31.12 25.64
N GLU A 75 0.16 30.60 26.05
CA GLU A 75 1.46 31.28 25.97
C GLU A 75 2.44 30.71 24.96
N SER A 76 1.98 30.05 23.91
CA SER A 76 2.88 29.83 22.79
C SER A 76 2.59 30.86 21.71
N LYS A 77 3.32 32.00 21.73
CA LYS A 77 3.55 32.80 20.53
C LYS A 77 3.71 31.85 19.33
N LYS A 78 2.95 32.08 18.25
CA LYS A 78 3.16 31.44 16.96
C LYS A 78 4.60 31.75 16.48
N GLU A 79 5.59 31.08 17.05
CA GLU A 79 6.92 31.05 16.43
C GLU A 79 6.75 30.45 15.04
N LYS A 80 7.15 31.22 14.04
CA LYS A 80 7.26 30.68 12.66
C LYS A 80 8.20 29.49 12.71
N THR A 81 7.63 28.32 12.79
CA THR A 81 8.39 27.07 12.97
C THR A 81 9.10 26.75 11.66
N ASN A 82 10.40 26.87 11.64
CA ASN A 82 11.21 26.46 10.49
C ASN A 82 11.22 24.92 10.45
N MET A 83 10.54 24.35 9.45
CA MET A 83 10.43 22.90 9.26
C MET A 83 11.79 22.20 9.19
N PHE A 84 12.79 22.81 8.54
CA PHE A 84 14.15 22.28 8.50
C PHE A 84 14.80 22.20 9.88
N LYS A 85 14.60 23.22 10.70
CA LYS A 85 15.13 23.24 12.06
C LYS A 85 14.48 22.16 12.94
N LEU A 86 13.17 21.90 12.75
CA LEU A 86 12.48 20.81 13.42
C LEU A 86 12.98 19.45 12.94
N LEU A 87 13.20 19.27 11.66
CA LEU A 87 13.69 18.02 11.10
C LEU A 87 15.08 17.65 11.66
N VAL A 88 15.99 18.62 11.69
CA VAL A 88 17.33 18.43 12.28
C VAL A 88 17.27 18.10 13.78
N LYS A 89 16.31 18.67 14.50
CA LYS A 89 16.10 18.42 15.93
C LYS A 89 15.19 17.22 16.24
N ALA A 90 14.73 16.50 15.19
CA ALA A 90 13.84 15.37 15.37
C ALA A 90 14.47 14.29 16.26
N PRO A 91 13.70 13.64 17.12
CA PRO A 91 14.19 12.60 18.01
C PRO A 91 14.74 11.41 17.21
N LYS A 92 15.68 10.68 17.78
CA LYS A 92 16.29 9.50 17.14
C LYS A 92 15.23 8.50 16.64
N ALA A 93 14.13 8.35 17.37
CA ALA A 93 13.01 7.48 16.96
C ALA A 93 12.40 7.90 15.62
N PHE A 94 12.29 9.21 15.32
CA PHE A 94 11.79 9.72 14.04
C PHE A 94 12.62 9.17 12.87
N TRP A 95 13.93 9.28 12.94
CA TRP A 95 14.84 8.82 11.88
C TRP A 95 14.90 7.30 11.79
N THR A 96 15.01 6.60 12.93
CA THR A 96 15.09 5.14 12.95
C THR A 96 13.83 4.50 12.37
N VAL A 97 12.64 4.95 12.80
CA VAL A 97 11.38 4.45 12.29
C VAL A 97 11.16 4.90 10.85
N GLY A 98 11.57 6.14 10.51
CA GLY A 98 11.48 6.70 9.16
C GLY A 98 12.27 5.88 8.13
N VAL A 99 13.48 5.44 8.46
CA VAL A 99 14.30 4.57 7.58
C VAL A 99 13.60 3.22 7.35
N VAL A 100 13.06 2.61 8.41
CA VAL A 100 12.33 1.35 8.27
C VAL A 100 11.10 1.54 7.39
N GLN A 101 10.33 2.61 7.61
CA GLN A 101 9.16 2.96 6.79
C GLN A 101 9.53 3.19 5.33
N PHE A 102 10.67 3.82 5.06
CA PHE A 102 11.16 4.04 3.70
C PHE A 102 11.26 2.72 2.92
N PHE A 103 11.93 1.72 3.48
CA PHE A 103 12.07 0.42 2.82
C PHE A 103 10.75 -0.36 2.75
N CYS A 104 9.93 -0.28 3.79
CA CYS A 104 8.61 -0.93 3.79
C CYS A 104 7.72 -0.37 2.66
N TRP A 105 7.58 0.93 2.55
CA TRP A 105 6.74 1.55 1.51
C TRP A 105 7.29 1.34 0.11
N ALA A 106 8.61 1.32 -0.06
CA ALA A 106 9.24 0.96 -1.34
C ALA A 106 8.89 -0.49 -1.73
N ALA A 107 8.99 -1.44 -0.78
CA ALA A 107 8.67 -2.84 -1.04
C ALA A 107 7.19 -3.03 -1.43
N PHE A 108 6.26 -2.38 -0.73
CA PHE A 108 4.84 -2.43 -1.09
C PHE A 108 4.55 -1.76 -2.43
N MET A 109 5.23 -0.67 -2.76
CA MET A 109 5.10 -0.04 -4.08
C MET A 109 5.53 -0.98 -5.19
N PHE A 110 6.65 -1.69 -5.03
CA PHE A 110 7.07 -2.74 -5.96
C PHE A 110 6.05 -3.87 -6.06
N MET A 111 5.51 -4.32 -4.94
CA MET A 111 4.47 -5.34 -4.93
C MET A 111 3.27 -4.91 -5.79
N TRP A 112 2.69 -3.75 -5.53
CA TRP A 112 1.53 -3.28 -6.29
C TRP A 112 1.81 -3.12 -7.79
N THR A 113 3.02 -2.69 -8.13
CA THR A 113 3.39 -2.44 -9.53
C THR A 113 3.67 -3.74 -10.29
N TYR A 114 4.33 -4.73 -9.66
CA TYR A 114 4.89 -5.86 -10.40
C TYR A 114 4.22 -7.21 -10.12
N THR A 115 3.35 -7.32 -9.12
CA THR A 115 2.70 -8.60 -8.79
C THR A 115 1.92 -9.17 -9.97
N ASN A 116 1.16 -8.34 -10.70
CA ASN A 116 0.35 -8.82 -11.81
C ASN A 116 1.20 -9.46 -12.90
N GLY A 117 2.25 -8.80 -13.36
CA GLY A 117 3.18 -9.35 -14.36
C GLY A 117 3.88 -10.61 -13.88
N THR A 118 4.30 -10.64 -12.61
CA THR A 118 4.97 -11.81 -12.00
C THR A 118 4.03 -13.02 -11.93
N VAL A 119 2.80 -12.84 -11.46
CA VAL A 119 1.80 -13.91 -11.36
C VAL A 119 1.38 -14.38 -12.75
N ALA A 120 1.16 -13.46 -13.69
CA ALA A 120 0.81 -13.79 -15.07
C ALA A 120 1.88 -14.65 -15.75
N LEU A 121 3.16 -14.29 -15.56
CA LEU A 121 4.26 -15.03 -16.19
C LEU A 121 4.53 -16.38 -15.50
N ASN A 122 4.65 -16.38 -14.16
CA ASN A 122 5.21 -17.53 -13.43
C ASN A 122 4.16 -18.52 -12.93
N VAL A 123 2.88 -18.15 -12.93
CA VAL A 123 1.79 -18.99 -12.39
C VAL A 123 0.78 -19.35 -13.45
N PHE A 124 0.51 -18.44 -14.39
CA PHE A 124 -0.48 -18.64 -15.45
C PHE A 124 0.12 -18.83 -16.84
N ASP A 125 1.46 -18.90 -16.96
CA ASP A 125 2.17 -19.14 -18.23
C ASP A 125 1.65 -18.25 -19.37
N THR A 126 1.47 -16.96 -19.08
CA THR A 126 0.93 -15.99 -20.03
C THR A 126 1.80 -15.93 -21.28
N PRO A 127 1.22 -16.02 -22.50
CA PRO A 127 1.98 -15.89 -23.74
C PRO A 127 2.75 -14.59 -23.83
N VAL A 128 3.90 -14.63 -24.48
CA VAL A 128 4.73 -13.46 -24.76
C VAL A 128 4.64 -13.09 -26.23
N ILE A 129 4.62 -11.79 -26.50
CA ILE A 129 4.62 -11.22 -27.85
C ILE A 129 5.81 -10.29 -28.04
N THR A 130 6.28 -10.19 -29.25
CA THR A 130 7.31 -9.22 -29.59
C THR A 130 6.67 -7.97 -30.15
N THR A 131 6.86 -6.84 -29.49
CA THR A 131 6.37 -5.53 -29.95
C THR A 131 7.54 -4.64 -30.36
N MET A 132 7.32 -3.82 -31.38
CA MET A 132 8.29 -2.80 -31.82
C MET A 132 7.90 -1.46 -31.19
N THR A 133 8.72 -0.93 -30.30
CA THR A 133 8.52 0.38 -29.69
C THR A 133 9.73 1.26 -29.97
N ASN A 134 9.53 2.37 -30.67
CA ASN A 134 10.59 3.28 -31.07
C ASN A 134 11.77 2.61 -31.80
N GLY A 135 11.48 1.64 -32.70
CA GLY A 135 12.50 0.91 -33.44
C GLY A 135 13.26 -0.16 -32.64
N VAL A 136 12.90 -0.38 -31.37
CA VAL A 136 13.48 -1.43 -30.52
C VAL A 136 12.48 -2.57 -30.37
N SER A 137 12.91 -3.79 -30.68
CA SER A 137 12.14 -5.01 -30.44
C SER A 137 12.13 -5.31 -28.93
N ARG A 138 10.94 -5.47 -28.36
CA ARG A 138 10.76 -5.84 -26.93
C ARG A 138 9.84 -7.04 -26.83
N VAL A 139 10.21 -7.98 -25.97
CA VAL A 139 9.39 -9.12 -25.61
C VAL A 139 8.54 -8.71 -24.40
N VAL A 140 7.23 -8.75 -24.56
CA VAL A 140 6.26 -8.32 -23.54
C VAL A 140 5.19 -9.38 -23.37
N LEU A 141 4.49 -9.38 -22.23
CA LEU A 141 3.35 -10.25 -22.00
C LEU A 141 2.19 -9.87 -22.91
N ASP A 142 1.48 -10.86 -23.44
CA ASP A 142 0.23 -10.63 -24.18
C ASP A 142 -0.89 -10.28 -23.20
N THR A 143 -1.10 -8.98 -23.01
CA THR A 143 -2.13 -8.45 -22.10
C THR A 143 -3.56 -8.73 -22.57
N GLN A 144 -3.76 -9.21 -23.80
CA GLN A 144 -5.06 -9.60 -24.34
C GLN A 144 -5.34 -11.10 -24.18
N SER A 145 -4.36 -11.89 -23.74
CA SER A 145 -4.54 -13.32 -23.52
C SER A 145 -5.49 -13.61 -22.36
N ALA A 146 -6.23 -14.72 -22.45
CA ALA A 146 -7.10 -15.17 -21.37
C ALA A 146 -6.32 -15.44 -20.07
N GLN A 147 -5.08 -15.93 -20.20
CA GLN A 147 -4.17 -16.18 -19.08
C GLN A 147 -3.85 -14.89 -18.33
N TYR A 148 -3.55 -13.81 -19.04
CA TYR A 148 -3.27 -12.51 -18.42
C TYR A 148 -4.49 -11.96 -17.67
N GLN A 149 -5.68 -12.08 -18.24
CA GLN A 149 -6.93 -11.65 -17.60
C GLN A 149 -7.20 -12.47 -16.33
N THR A 150 -7.05 -13.80 -16.43
CA THR A 150 -7.21 -14.69 -15.25
C THR A 150 -6.19 -14.37 -14.16
N ALA A 151 -4.94 -14.06 -14.53
CA ALA A 151 -3.92 -13.64 -13.59
C ALA A 151 -4.30 -12.34 -12.87
N GLY A 152 -4.86 -11.36 -13.59
CA GLY A 152 -5.34 -10.11 -13.01
C GLY A 152 -6.45 -10.33 -11.98
N ASP A 153 -7.43 -11.17 -12.29
CA ASP A 153 -8.48 -11.55 -11.36
C ASP A 153 -7.90 -12.25 -10.12
N TRP A 154 -6.96 -13.17 -10.34
CA TRP A 154 -6.30 -13.88 -9.24
C TRP A 154 -5.49 -12.96 -8.33
N VAL A 155 -4.83 -11.96 -8.87
CA VAL A 155 -4.11 -10.94 -8.08
C VAL A 155 -5.06 -10.15 -7.20
N GLY A 156 -6.26 -9.84 -7.67
CA GLY A 156 -7.31 -9.25 -6.84
C GLY A 156 -7.67 -10.14 -5.64
N ILE A 157 -7.80 -11.46 -5.85
CA ILE A 157 -8.02 -12.44 -4.77
C ILE A 157 -6.83 -12.47 -3.80
N LEU A 158 -5.59 -12.46 -4.30
CA LEU A 158 -4.39 -12.43 -3.47
C LEU A 158 -4.34 -11.19 -2.56
N PHE A 159 -4.70 -10.02 -3.08
CA PHE A 159 -4.79 -8.81 -2.26
C PHE A 159 -5.94 -8.85 -1.25
N ALA A 160 -7.07 -9.50 -1.58
CA ALA A 160 -8.13 -9.77 -0.60
C ALA A 160 -7.65 -10.69 0.52
N VAL A 161 -6.90 -11.75 0.20
CA VAL A 161 -6.28 -12.65 1.17
C VAL A 161 -5.25 -11.91 2.05
N GLN A 162 -4.45 -11.02 1.46
CA GLN A 162 -3.55 -10.13 2.20
C GLN A 162 -4.33 -9.26 3.20
N ALA A 163 -5.45 -8.68 2.79
CA ALA A 163 -6.29 -7.86 3.66
C ALA A 163 -6.90 -8.70 4.81
N ILE A 164 -7.31 -9.94 4.56
CA ILE A 164 -7.76 -10.88 5.61
C ILE A 164 -6.61 -11.15 6.60
N GLY A 165 -5.41 -11.48 6.11
CA GLY A 165 -4.23 -11.67 6.95
C GLY A 165 -3.94 -10.44 7.81
N SER A 166 -4.07 -9.25 7.23
CA SER A 166 -3.89 -7.97 7.93
C SER A 166 -4.95 -7.76 9.02
N VAL A 167 -6.22 -8.05 8.76
CA VAL A 167 -7.30 -7.97 9.75
C VAL A 167 -7.02 -8.91 10.93
N ILE A 168 -6.68 -10.15 10.65
CA ILE A 168 -6.38 -11.14 11.70
C ILE A 168 -5.18 -10.67 12.53
N TRP A 169 -4.09 -10.26 11.87
CA TRP A 169 -2.88 -9.82 12.58
C TRP A 169 -3.11 -8.53 13.38
N ALA A 170 -3.97 -7.65 12.91
CA ALA A 170 -4.35 -6.44 13.63
C ALA A 170 -5.00 -6.73 15.00
N THR A 171 -5.66 -7.89 15.18
CA THR A 171 -6.20 -8.32 16.47
C THR A 171 -5.13 -8.92 17.39
N ILE A 172 -4.04 -9.44 16.81
CA ILE A 172 -2.92 -10.07 17.56
C ILE A 172 -1.92 -9.01 18.04
N ILE A 173 -1.64 -7.99 17.24
CA ILE A 173 -0.67 -6.92 17.58
C ILE A 173 -0.87 -6.33 18.99
N PRO A 174 -2.08 -5.99 19.44
CA PRO A 174 -2.29 -5.44 20.78
C PRO A 174 -1.92 -6.39 21.93
N MET A 175 -1.92 -7.71 21.68
CA MET A 175 -1.56 -8.73 22.68
C MET A 175 -0.04 -8.75 22.95
N ILE A 176 0.77 -8.22 22.05
CA ILE A 176 2.22 -8.12 22.19
C ILE A 176 2.55 -6.81 22.90
N GLN A 177 2.91 -6.89 24.18
CA GLN A 177 3.18 -5.70 25.02
C GLN A 177 4.32 -4.84 24.48
N ASN A 178 5.36 -5.45 23.94
CA ASN A 178 6.52 -4.74 23.38
C ASN A 178 6.25 -4.33 21.93
N ARG A 179 5.95 -3.02 21.72
CA ARG A 179 5.65 -2.45 20.40
C ARG A 179 6.76 -2.63 19.37
N LYS A 180 8.02 -2.56 19.80
CA LYS A 180 9.17 -2.78 18.90
C LYS A 180 9.24 -4.23 18.46
N LEU A 181 9.05 -5.16 19.39
CA LEU A 181 9.03 -6.59 19.09
C LEU A 181 7.86 -6.92 18.15
N ALA A 182 6.67 -6.41 18.42
CA ALA A 182 5.51 -6.57 17.54
C ALA A 182 5.82 -6.11 16.12
N TYR A 183 6.47 -4.96 15.97
CA TYR A 183 6.85 -4.41 14.68
C TYR A 183 7.88 -5.30 13.95
N VAL A 184 8.96 -5.69 14.64
CA VAL A 184 9.99 -6.56 14.08
C VAL A 184 9.42 -7.90 13.64
N LEU A 185 8.63 -8.58 14.48
CA LEU A 185 8.00 -9.86 14.13
C LEU A 185 7.11 -9.72 12.89
N SER A 186 6.30 -8.67 12.83
CA SER A 186 5.43 -8.42 11.69
C SER A 186 6.21 -8.21 10.40
N LEU A 187 7.29 -7.44 10.44
CA LEU A 187 8.12 -7.19 9.26
C LEU A 187 8.91 -8.43 8.83
N VAL A 188 9.36 -9.26 9.78
CA VAL A 188 10.03 -10.54 9.47
C VAL A 188 9.04 -11.49 8.78
N LEU A 189 7.81 -11.62 9.29
CA LEU A 189 6.76 -12.42 8.64
C LEU A 189 6.47 -11.92 7.23
N GLY A 190 6.31 -10.61 7.05
CA GLY A 190 6.11 -10.03 5.72
C GLY A 190 7.30 -10.25 4.80
N GLY A 191 8.54 -10.13 5.30
CA GLY A 191 9.76 -10.42 4.54
C GLY A 191 9.82 -11.88 4.06
N ILE A 192 9.47 -12.83 4.93
CA ILE A 192 9.31 -14.24 4.55
C ILE A 192 8.24 -14.40 3.47
N GLY A 193 7.11 -13.71 3.61
CA GLY A 193 6.05 -13.68 2.61
C GLY A 193 6.55 -13.19 1.24
N PHE A 194 7.28 -12.08 1.19
CA PHE A 194 7.86 -11.56 -0.06
C PHE A 194 8.87 -12.52 -0.68
N ILE A 195 9.78 -13.08 0.11
CA ILE A 195 10.79 -14.02 -0.38
C ILE A 195 10.14 -15.31 -0.89
N SER A 196 9.09 -15.79 -0.22
CA SER A 196 8.41 -17.03 -0.59
C SER A 196 7.74 -16.97 -1.97
N ILE A 197 7.31 -15.79 -2.43
CA ILE A 197 6.72 -15.62 -3.77
C ILE A 197 7.71 -16.08 -4.87
N PHE A 198 9.00 -15.88 -4.67
CA PHE A 198 10.02 -16.29 -5.65
C PHE A 198 10.05 -17.82 -5.86
N PHE A 199 9.71 -18.61 -4.83
CA PHE A 199 9.79 -20.08 -4.87
C PHE A 199 8.43 -20.74 -5.17
N ILE A 200 7.34 -20.00 -5.07
CA ILE A 200 5.98 -20.55 -5.18
C ILE A 200 5.41 -20.24 -6.56
N HIS A 201 5.16 -21.30 -7.34
CA HIS A 201 4.55 -21.23 -8.67
C HIS A 201 3.09 -21.73 -8.67
N ASN A 202 2.58 -22.17 -7.53
CA ASN A 202 1.21 -22.63 -7.40
C ASN A 202 0.31 -21.50 -6.90
N GLN A 203 -0.77 -21.24 -7.65
CA GLN A 203 -1.71 -20.14 -7.36
C GLN A 203 -2.29 -20.19 -5.95
N TYR A 204 -2.62 -21.36 -5.41
CA TYR A 204 -3.21 -21.51 -4.08
C TYR A 204 -2.16 -21.38 -2.96
N ALA A 205 -0.95 -21.85 -3.19
CA ALA A 205 0.14 -21.74 -2.22
C ALA A 205 0.55 -20.29 -2.00
N LEU A 206 0.34 -19.38 -2.97
CA LEU A 206 0.56 -17.95 -2.82
C LEU A 206 -0.31 -17.32 -1.72
N PHE A 207 -1.44 -17.92 -1.34
CA PHE A 207 -2.25 -17.43 -0.22
C PHE A 207 -1.45 -17.34 1.06
N ALA A 208 -0.58 -18.32 1.34
CA ALA A 208 0.28 -18.29 2.53
C ALA A 208 1.24 -17.08 2.49
N SER A 209 1.85 -16.81 1.35
CA SER A 209 2.73 -15.64 1.16
C SER A 209 1.98 -14.33 1.41
N PHE A 210 0.79 -14.18 0.85
CA PHE A 210 0.01 -12.95 0.97
C PHE A 210 -0.58 -12.75 2.37
N ILE A 211 -0.91 -13.81 3.11
CA ILE A 211 -1.27 -13.73 4.53
C ILE A 211 -0.10 -13.17 5.35
N LEU A 212 1.11 -13.67 5.12
CA LEU A 212 2.31 -13.19 5.81
C LEU A 212 2.63 -11.73 5.46
N ILE A 213 2.48 -11.32 4.21
CA ILE A 213 2.61 -9.92 3.78
C ILE A 213 1.55 -9.06 4.46
N GLY A 214 0.33 -9.58 4.66
CA GLY A 214 -0.72 -8.92 5.41
C GLY A 214 -0.33 -8.59 6.85
N CYS A 215 0.47 -9.44 7.51
CA CYS A 215 1.00 -9.15 8.84
C CYS A 215 1.89 -7.89 8.86
N ALA A 216 2.78 -7.75 7.87
CA ALA A 216 3.61 -6.55 7.75
C ALA A 216 2.76 -5.30 7.44
N TRP A 217 1.77 -5.43 6.56
CA TRP A 217 0.87 -4.34 6.21
C TRP A 217 0.14 -3.79 7.42
N ALA A 218 -0.46 -4.66 8.26
CA ALA A 218 -1.13 -4.26 9.49
C ALA A 218 -0.22 -3.47 10.43
N ALA A 219 0.99 -3.98 10.65
CA ALA A 219 1.95 -3.37 11.56
C ALA A 219 2.48 -2.04 11.03
N MET A 220 2.77 -1.96 9.73
CA MET A 220 3.32 -0.79 9.06
C MET A 220 2.37 0.42 9.11
N LEU A 221 1.06 0.19 9.11
CA LEU A 221 0.06 1.26 9.20
C LEU A 221 -0.11 1.80 10.62
N ALA A 222 0.13 0.99 11.66
CA ALA A 222 -0.20 1.36 13.04
C ALA A 222 1.02 1.68 13.91
N LEU A 223 2.00 0.79 13.91
CA LEU A 223 3.07 0.82 14.90
C LEU A 223 4.07 1.98 14.73
N PRO A 224 4.44 2.42 13.52
CA PRO A 224 5.35 3.56 13.34
C PRO A 224 4.82 4.84 13.97
N PHE A 225 3.55 5.16 13.74
CA PHE A 225 2.93 6.34 14.34
C PHE A 225 2.82 6.22 15.87
N THR A 226 2.50 5.03 16.38
CA THR A 226 2.44 4.79 17.83
C THR A 226 3.82 4.92 18.47
N ILE A 227 4.87 4.38 17.84
CA ILE A 227 6.24 4.49 18.35
C ILE A 227 6.71 5.96 18.31
N LEU A 228 6.39 6.65 17.22
CA LEU A 228 6.77 8.05 17.05
C LEU A 228 6.07 8.96 18.06
N THR A 229 4.75 8.86 18.20
CA THR A 229 3.99 9.70 19.15
C THR A 229 4.45 9.52 20.59
N ASN A 230 4.82 8.30 20.99
CA ASN A 230 5.38 8.05 22.31
C ASN A 230 6.79 8.64 22.52
N ALA A 231 7.52 8.92 21.44
CA ALA A 231 8.85 9.52 21.49
C ALA A 231 8.83 11.05 21.33
N LEU A 232 7.72 11.60 20.88
CA LEU A 232 7.54 13.05 20.70
C LEU A 232 7.06 13.67 22.02
N THR A 233 7.91 14.48 22.61
CA THR A 233 7.56 15.30 23.78
C THR A 233 7.57 16.77 23.35
N GLY A 234 6.44 17.47 23.47
CA GLY A 234 6.37 18.92 23.21
C GLY A 234 5.35 19.38 22.18
N GLY A 235 5.29 20.69 21.95
CA GLY A 235 4.21 21.39 21.25
C GLY A 235 4.12 21.28 19.73
N HIS A 236 4.97 20.48 19.07
CA HIS A 236 5.01 20.38 17.60
C HIS A 236 4.63 19.00 17.05
N MET A 237 3.85 18.22 17.81
CA MET A 237 3.49 16.84 17.44
C MET A 237 2.86 16.75 16.04
N GLY A 238 1.89 17.62 15.74
CA GLY A 238 1.22 17.64 14.43
C GLY A 238 2.19 17.90 13.28
N THR A 239 3.16 18.82 13.47
CA THR A 239 4.18 19.11 12.45
C THR A 239 5.12 17.92 12.25
N TYR A 240 5.54 17.25 13.32
CA TYR A 240 6.36 16.03 13.21
C TYR A 240 5.61 14.89 12.51
N LEU A 241 4.33 14.69 12.81
CA LEU A 241 3.51 13.68 12.13
C LEU A 241 3.33 14.02 10.64
N GLY A 242 3.14 15.30 10.31
CA GLY A 242 3.10 15.78 8.92
C GLY A 242 4.42 15.52 8.18
N LEU A 243 5.56 15.83 8.79
CA LEU A 243 6.89 15.55 8.22
C LEU A 243 7.14 14.05 8.09
N PHE A 244 6.64 13.24 9.03
CA PHE A 244 6.77 11.79 8.99
C PHE A 244 6.00 11.16 7.82
N ASN A 245 4.93 11.78 7.34
CA ASN A 245 4.27 11.33 6.11
C ASN A 245 5.21 11.39 4.87
N GLY A 246 6.27 12.18 4.91
CA GLY A 246 7.33 12.14 3.91
C GLY A 246 7.99 10.76 3.79
N THR A 247 8.07 10.00 4.89
CA THR A 247 8.60 8.61 4.87
C THR A 247 7.66 7.62 4.19
N ILE A 248 6.45 8.03 3.85
CA ILE A 248 5.48 7.29 3.05
C ILE A 248 5.60 7.69 1.57
N CYS A 249 5.54 8.99 1.29
CA CYS A 249 5.48 9.49 -0.09
C CYS A 249 6.82 9.37 -0.84
N VAL A 250 7.92 9.74 -0.18
CA VAL A 250 9.25 9.73 -0.81
C VAL A 250 9.67 8.34 -1.30
N PRO A 251 9.58 7.25 -0.51
CA PRO A 251 9.94 5.92 -0.99
C PRO A 251 9.07 5.43 -2.14
N GLN A 252 7.79 5.80 -2.18
CA GLN A 252 6.91 5.44 -3.28
C GLN A 252 7.32 6.14 -4.59
N ILE A 253 7.65 7.43 -4.52
CA ILE A 253 8.17 8.19 -5.67
C ILE A 253 9.49 7.58 -6.14
N VAL A 254 10.42 7.28 -5.22
CA VAL A 254 11.71 6.67 -5.53
C VAL A 254 11.51 5.28 -6.16
N ALA A 255 10.67 4.44 -5.57
CA ALA A 255 10.37 3.10 -6.09
C ALA A 255 9.72 3.15 -7.47
N ALA A 256 8.74 4.03 -7.68
CA ALA A 256 8.10 4.22 -8.98
C ALA A 256 9.09 4.70 -10.05
N SER A 257 9.98 5.62 -9.70
CA SER A 257 10.97 6.19 -10.64
C SER A 257 12.10 5.22 -10.97
N LEU A 258 12.61 4.50 -9.97
CA LEU A 258 13.78 3.62 -10.10
C LEU A 258 13.42 2.17 -10.43
N GLY A 259 12.17 1.75 -10.22
CA GLY A 259 11.76 0.37 -10.37
C GLY A 259 12.08 -0.24 -11.73
N GLY A 260 11.81 0.49 -12.80
CA GLY A 260 12.16 0.06 -14.16
C GLY A 260 13.67 -0.05 -14.40
N ILE A 261 14.47 0.79 -13.74
CA ILE A 261 15.95 0.74 -13.83
C ILE A 261 16.46 -0.49 -13.10
N VAL A 262 15.98 -0.73 -11.87
CA VAL A 262 16.34 -1.88 -11.06
C VAL A 262 16.00 -3.18 -11.79
N LEU A 263 14.81 -3.29 -12.36
CA LEU A 263 14.43 -4.46 -13.13
C LEU A 263 15.36 -4.71 -14.32
N LYS A 264 15.73 -3.67 -15.07
CA LYS A 264 16.68 -3.80 -16.19
C LYS A 264 18.05 -4.34 -15.77
N MET A 265 18.49 -4.06 -14.54
CA MET A 265 19.76 -4.58 -14.02
C MET A 265 19.73 -6.09 -13.74
N PHE A 266 18.53 -6.63 -13.45
CA PHE A 266 18.35 -8.05 -13.13
C PHE A 266 17.73 -8.88 -14.26
N THR A 267 17.32 -8.24 -15.38
CA THR A 267 16.77 -8.94 -16.54
C THR A 267 17.89 -9.19 -17.56
N SER A 268 18.03 -10.46 -17.98
CA SER A 268 18.96 -10.84 -19.06
C SER A 268 18.46 -10.32 -20.41
N PRO A 269 19.35 -10.03 -21.38
CA PRO A 269 18.95 -9.70 -22.74
C PRO A 269 18.09 -10.82 -23.33
N GLY A 270 16.86 -10.50 -23.78
CA GLY A 270 15.90 -11.49 -24.33
C GLY A 270 14.94 -12.11 -23.31
N SER A 271 15.10 -11.84 -22.00
CA SER A 271 14.07 -12.20 -21.03
C SER A 271 12.85 -11.27 -21.17
N VAL A 272 11.67 -11.80 -20.82
CA VAL A 272 10.46 -10.99 -20.73
C VAL A 272 10.70 -9.90 -19.70
N ALA A 273 10.86 -8.66 -20.14
CA ALA A 273 10.81 -7.56 -19.23
C ALA A 273 9.38 -7.51 -18.66
N PRO A 274 9.16 -7.59 -17.35
CA PRO A 274 7.87 -7.26 -16.82
C PRO A 274 7.53 -5.89 -17.36
N GLU A 275 6.43 -5.78 -18.10
CA GLU A 275 6.01 -4.50 -18.63
C GLU A 275 5.88 -3.55 -17.45
N VAL A 276 6.76 -2.58 -17.44
CA VAL A 276 6.44 -1.30 -16.85
C VAL A 276 5.39 -0.74 -17.81
N ASN A 277 4.13 -1.09 -17.61
CA ASN A 277 3.04 -0.38 -18.25
C ASN A 277 3.20 1.06 -17.78
N MET A 278 3.86 1.81 -18.60
CA MET A 278 3.86 3.23 -18.48
C MET A 278 2.41 3.67 -18.61
N LEU A 279 1.87 4.13 -17.51
CA LEU A 279 0.77 5.07 -17.54
C LEU A 279 1.09 6.21 -18.49
#